data_376519978eab8550809bdafcf1369a8b
#
_entry.id   376519978eab8550809bdafcf1369a8b
#
_cell.length_a   1.000
_cell.length_b   1.000
_cell.length_c   1.000
_cell.angle_alpha   90.00
_cell.angle_beta   90.00
_cell.angle_gamma   90.00
#
_symmetry.space_group_name_H-M   'P 1'
#
loop_
_entity.id
_entity.type
_entity.pdbx_description
1 polymer ?
#
loop_
_entity_poly.entity_id
_entity_poly.type
_entity_poly.pdbx_seq_one_letter_code
_entity_poly.pdbx_strand_id
1 'polypeptide(L)'
;MGLKARVGVLSARKVIMNMKIKTICMLLAMVCCMQVQAKKVAFPGGKRYMYRVYLRDKAGCKYSLKHPEKFLSAKALARRARQHLTVDSTDLPLSARYVAALRKNGMQVVGGSRWNNTVLVASATTDVEVRLRALPFVTGVLKVFASPDSINTVTPYTMVKDTTPATPGNVYGMAREQIDQLGGVPLHEAGFRGQGMTIAIIDGGYMNYDKIPALKNVRIVGERDFVYPYRDRMSQLLSHGTMVLSCMAAVDSFRYVGTAPEAQYLLLRAEYGPTESLMEEDTWAQAAEYADSVGADVINSSLGYAQFDDATTSHRYVDLDGERTLISHTASMLARKGIVLVCSAGNSGRDPWKKITPPGDARDVLTVGAVDAKGLNTAFSSIGPSQDGRVKPDIMARGGQARIFNAAGANGTANGTSFASPIACGMVACLWQALPDKTAKEIISIVQQSADRYQTPDNIFGYGIPNFWKAYQNAR
;
A
#
# COMPACT_ATOMS: atom_id res chain seq x y z
N MET A 1 38.15 10.79 -62.72
CA MET A 1 36.78 10.20 -62.70
C MET A 1 36.52 9.23 -61.55
N GLY A 2 37.27 9.26 -60.45
CA GLY A 2 37.18 8.21 -59.39
C GLY A 2 36.58 8.65 -58.03
N LEU A 3 36.35 9.92 -57.77
CA LEU A 3 35.93 10.39 -56.40
C LEU A 3 34.43 10.56 -56.27
N LYS A 4 33.66 10.83 -57.31
CA LYS A 4 32.20 11.03 -57.22
C LYS A 4 31.41 9.73 -57.06
N ALA A 5 31.93 8.59 -57.48
CA ALA A 5 31.28 7.28 -57.37
C ALA A 5 31.32 6.70 -55.93
N ARG A 6 32.36 7.02 -55.13
CA ARG A 6 32.48 6.49 -53.73
C ARG A 6 31.59 7.21 -52.72
N VAL A 7 31.28 8.51 -52.97
CA VAL A 7 30.39 9.28 -52.06
C VAL A 7 28.94 8.86 -52.20
N GLY A 8 28.48 8.48 -53.40
CA GLY A 8 27.11 8.01 -53.65
C GLY A 8 26.79 6.65 -53.01
N VAL A 9 27.75 5.73 -52.99
CA VAL A 9 27.56 4.38 -52.40
C VAL A 9 27.53 4.43 -50.86
N LEU A 10 28.30 5.32 -50.23
CA LEU A 10 28.30 5.53 -48.78
C LEU A 10 26.98 6.22 -48.31
N SER A 11 26.43 7.14 -49.09
CA SER A 11 25.13 7.75 -48.84
C SER A 11 23.97 6.76 -48.93
N ALA A 12 23.94 5.92 -49.98
CA ALA A 12 22.93 4.89 -50.18
C ALA A 12 22.95 3.82 -49.08
N ARG A 13 24.14 3.37 -48.66
CA ARG A 13 24.26 2.42 -47.53
C ARG A 13 23.79 3.01 -46.19
N LYS A 14 24.05 4.29 -45.88
CA LYS A 14 23.52 4.98 -44.69
C LYS A 14 22.01 5.11 -44.71
N VAL A 15 21.42 5.40 -45.85
CA VAL A 15 19.97 5.52 -46.00
C VAL A 15 19.29 4.13 -45.84
N ILE A 16 19.84 3.08 -46.46
CA ILE A 16 19.31 1.71 -46.30
C ILE A 16 19.47 1.20 -44.88
N MET A 17 20.58 1.49 -44.20
CA MET A 17 20.80 1.11 -42.82
C MET A 17 19.85 1.88 -41.85
N ASN A 18 19.61 3.15 -42.07
CA ASN A 18 18.63 3.93 -41.32
C ASN A 18 17.17 3.47 -41.57
N MET A 19 16.83 3.06 -42.80
CA MET A 19 15.52 2.46 -43.08
C MET A 19 15.34 1.09 -42.40
N LYS A 20 16.34 0.24 -42.40
CA LYS A 20 16.32 -1.06 -41.69
C LYS A 20 16.20 -0.86 -40.16
N ILE A 21 16.94 0.09 -39.60
CA ILE A 21 16.83 0.42 -38.16
C ILE A 21 15.44 0.99 -37.82
N LYS A 22 14.89 1.89 -38.64
CA LYS A 22 13.51 2.39 -38.43
C LYS A 22 12.46 1.28 -38.57
N THR A 23 12.62 0.35 -39.50
CA THR A 23 11.71 -0.80 -39.66
C THR A 23 11.82 -1.78 -38.53
N ILE A 24 13.04 -2.05 -38.01
CA ILE A 24 13.28 -2.89 -36.83
C ILE A 24 12.74 -2.20 -35.56
N CYS A 25 12.93 -0.89 -35.41
CA CYS A 25 12.33 -0.12 -34.29
C CYS A 25 10.80 -0.05 -34.38
N MET A 26 10.21 0.04 -35.59
CA MET A 26 8.75 -0.07 -35.76
C MET A 26 8.21 -1.48 -35.48
N LEU A 27 8.92 -2.52 -35.89
CA LEU A 27 8.56 -3.91 -35.56
C LEU A 27 8.74 -4.22 -34.07
N LEU A 28 9.80 -3.71 -33.42
CA LEU A 28 9.96 -3.79 -31.96
C LEU A 28 8.93 -2.95 -31.20
N ALA A 29 8.53 -1.78 -31.73
CA ALA A 29 7.42 -1.00 -31.18
C ALA A 29 6.05 -1.68 -31.37
N MET A 30 5.82 -2.38 -32.50
CA MET A 30 4.61 -3.18 -32.72
C MET A 30 4.57 -4.46 -31.86
N VAL A 31 5.70 -5.05 -31.52
CA VAL A 31 5.75 -6.22 -30.62
C VAL A 31 5.60 -5.79 -29.15
N CYS A 32 5.96 -4.55 -28.78
CA CYS A 32 5.71 -3.98 -27.44
C CYS A 32 4.30 -3.44 -27.24
N CYS A 33 3.48 -3.33 -28.28
CA CYS A 33 2.09 -2.81 -28.23
C CYS A 33 1.06 -3.88 -28.61
N MET A 34 1.25 -5.15 -28.25
CA MET A 34 0.06 -5.96 -27.97
C MET A 34 -0.51 -5.49 -26.61
N GLN A 35 -1.15 -4.33 -26.62
CA GLN A 35 -2.15 -4.01 -25.64
C GLN A 35 -3.24 -5.08 -25.81
N VAL A 36 -3.22 -6.06 -24.91
CA VAL A 36 -4.39 -6.93 -24.73
C VAL A 36 -5.53 -5.97 -24.39
N GLN A 37 -6.43 -5.74 -25.35
CA GLN A 37 -7.58 -4.87 -25.13
C GLN A 37 -8.37 -5.47 -23.98
N ALA A 38 -8.39 -4.79 -22.85
CA ALA A 38 -9.22 -5.19 -21.73
C ALA A 38 -10.67 -5.29 -22.21
N LYS A 39 -11.25 -6.47 -22.11
CA LYS A 39 -12.63 -6.72 -22.57
C LYS A 39 -13.57 -6.04 -21.59
N LYS A 40 -14.46 -5.17 -22.09
CA LYS A 40 -15.56 -4.64 -21.29
C LYS A 40 -16.58 -5.74 -21.01
N VAL A 41 -16.93 -5.91 -19.74
CA VAL A 41 -18.00 -6.82 -19.29
C VAL A 41 -18.97 -6.06 -18.40
N ALA A 42 -20.24 -6.49 -18.35
CA ALA A 42 -21.20 -5.95 -17.42
C ALA A 42 -20.68 -6.07 -15.99
N PHE A 43 -21.02 -5.09 -15.12
CA PHE A 43 -20.59 -5.17 -13.72
C PHE A 43 -21.12 -6.46 -13.08
N PRO A 44 -20.26 -7.29 -12.47
CA PRO A 44 -20.66 -8.55 -11.89
C PRO A 44 -21.70 -8.38 -10.78
N GLY A 45 -22.78 -9.15 -10.83
CA GLY A 45 -23.89 -9.06 -9.86
C GLY A 45 -24.86 -7.90 -10.09
N GLY A 46 -24.77 -7.18 -11.22
CA GLY A 46 -25.69 -6.10 -11.62
C GLY A 46 -25.53 -4.83 -10.79
N LYS A 47 -26.50 -3.92 -10.91
CA LYS A 47 -26.47 -2.61 -10.23
C LYS A 47 -26.38 -2.78 -8.71
N ARG A 48 -25.41 -2.11 -8.09
CA ARG A 48 -25.15 -2.12 -6.64
C ARG A 48 -24.86 -0.73 -6.15
N TYR A 49 -25.36 -0.44 -4.96
CA TYR A 49 -25.05 0.75 -4.17
C TYR A 49 -24.53 0.30 -2.83
N MET A 50 -23.53 1.01 -2.28
CA MET A 50 -23.08 0.76 -0.92
C MET A 50 -23.16 2.03 -0.09
N TYR A 51 -23.54 1.83 1.16
CA TYR A 51 -23.74 2.89 2.13
C TYR A 51 -22.92 2.62 3.38
N ARG A 52 -22.16 3.63 3.81
CA ARG A 52 -21.55 3.70 5.13
C ARG A 52 -22.60 4.18 6.10
N VAL A 53 -22.91 3.37 7.10
CA VAL A 53 -23.90 3.64 8.13
C VAL A 53 -23.17 3.91 9.44
N TYR A 54 -23.28 5.12 9.96
CA TYR A 54 -22.70 5.52 11.25
C TYR A 54 -23.63 5.10 12.38
N LEU A 55 -23.09 4.36 13.36
CA LEU A 55 -23.83 3.89 14.51
C LEU A 55 -23.61 4.84 15.70
N ARG A 56 -24.65 5.04 16.52
CA ARG A 56 -24.62 5.94 17.67
C ARG A 56 -23.61 5.51 18.73
N ASP A 57 -23.56 4.20 19.03
CA ASP A 57 -22.73 3.61 20.07
C ASP A 57 -22.51 2.12 19.83
N LYS A 58 -21.90 1.42 20.79
CA LYS A 58 -21.69 -0.02 20.78
C LYS A 58 -22.62 -0.78 21.74
N ALA A 59 -23.77 -0.20 22.13
CA ALA A 59 -24.72 -0.83 23.04
C ALA A 59 -25.19 -2.19 22.48
N GLY A 60 -25.14 -3.22 23.33
CA GLY A 60 -25.42 -4.59 22.91
C GLY A 60 -24.26 -5.29 22.17
N CYS A 61 -23.03 -4.77 22.29
CA CYS A 61 -21.83 -5.53 21.99
C CYS A 61 -21.77 -6.78 22.90
N LYS A 62 -21.43 -7.94 22.32
CA LYS A 62 -21.33 -9.21 23.07
C LYS A 62 -20.01 -9.37 23.82
N TYR A 63 -19.07 -8.47 23.62
CA TYR A 63 -17.72 -8.53 24.17
C TYR A 63 -17.53 -7.46 25.26
N SER A 64 -16.57 -7.72 26.15
CA SER A 64 -16.21 -6.84 27.25
C SER A 64 -14.72 -6.52 27.23
N LEU A 65 -14.34 -5.32 27.62
CA LEU A 65 -12.94 -4.92 27.79
C LEU A 65 -12.20 -5.72 28.87
N LYS A 66 -12.94 -6.40 29.77
CA LYS A 66 -12.37 -7.33 30.77
C LYS A 66 -11.84 -8.63 30.15
N HIS A 67 -12.27 -8.96 28.95
CA HIS A 67 -11.91 -10.18 28.23
C HIS A 67 -11.47 -9.87 26.78
N PRO A 68 -10.39 -9.10 26.59
CA PRO A 68 -9.94 -8.69 25.27
C PRO A 68 -9.44 -9.87 24.42
N GLU A 69 -9.02 -10.96 25.02
CA GLU A 69 -8.62 -12.20 24.36
C GLU A 69 -9.72 -12.84 23.48
N LYS A 70 -10.98 -12.43 23.67
CA LYS A 70 -12.10 -12.89 22.85
C LYS A 70 -12.21 -12.21 21.48
N PHE A 71 -11.49 -11.11 21.26
CA PHE A 71 -11.55 -10.35 20.01
C PHE A 71 -10.18 -9.82 19.53
N LEU A 72 -9.13 -9.99 20.32
CA LEU A 72 -7.73 -9.72 19.95
C LEU A 72 -6.91 -11.00 20.16
N SER A 73 -5.98 -11.26 19.23
CA SER A 73 -5.08 -12.41 19.36
C SER A 73 -4.08 -12.20 20.51
N ALA A 74 -3.50 -13.30 20.99
CA ALA A 74 -2.44 -13.26 21.99
C ALA A 74 -1.25 -12.36 21.53
N LYS A 75 -0.90 -12.39 20.24
CA LYS A 75 0.15 -11.55 19.66
C LYS A 75 -0.24 -10.06 19.70
N ALA A 76 -1.48 -9.71 19.40
CA ALA A 76 -1.97 -8.33 19.49
C ALA A 76 -1.95 -7.80 20.92
N LEU A 77 -2.34 -8.63 21.89
CA LEU A 77 -2.27 -8.28 23.32
C LEU A 77 -0.84 -8.14 23.80
N ALA A 78 0.06 -9.04 23.42
CA ALA A 78 1.48 -8.98 23.76
C ALA A 78 2.16 -7.71 23.19
N ARG A 79 1.84 -7.34 21.91
CA ARG A 79 2.32 -6.10 21.29
C ARG A 79 1.91 -4.88 22.11
N ARG A 80 0.63 -4.79 22.53
CA ARG A 80 0.14 -3.68 23.35
C ARG A 80 0.78 -3.66 24.74
N ALA A 81 0.86 -4.81 25.39
CA ALA A 81 1.50 -4.91 26.72
C ALA A 81 2.96 -4.43 26.71
N ARG A 82 3.73 -4.85 25.70
CA ARG A 82 5.13 -4.40 25.52
C ARG A 82 5.26 -2.89 25.36
N GLN A 83 4.26 -2.24 24.80
CA GLN A 83 4.23 -0.79 24.57
C GLN A 83 3.41 -0.02 25.62
N HIS A 84 2.99 -0.68 26.71
CA HIS A 84 2.16 -0.10 27.78
C HIS A 84 0.84 0.50 27.30
N LEU A 85 0.24 -0.08 26.23
CA LEU A 85 -1.02 0.37 25.63
C LEU A 85 -2.19 -0.43 26.21
N THR A 86 -3.27 0.27 26.53
CA THR A 86 -4.51 -0.33 27.02
C THR A 86 -5.48 -0.65 25.89
N VAL A 87 -6.29 -1.68 26.09
CA VAL A 87 -7.46 -1.93 25.24
C VAL A 87 -8.60 -1.02 25.66
N ASP A 88 -9.22 -0.33 24.72
CA ASP A 88 -10.26 0.68 24.98
C ASP A 88 -11.57 0.38 24.24
N SER A 89 -12.57 1.26 24.39
CA SER A 89 -13.89 1.07 23.80
C SER A 89 -13.89 1.04 22.26
N THR A 90 -12.89 1.64 21.61
CA THR A 90 -12.77 1.58 20.14
C THR A 90 -12.43 0.18 19.68
N ASP A 91 -11.75 -0.64 20.49
CA ASP A 91 -11.40 -2.02 20.17
C ASP A 91 -12.59 -2.99 20.23
N LEU A 92 -13.66 -2.65 20.98
CA LEU A 92 -14.84 -3.49 21.04
C LEU A 92 -15.45 -3.68 19.64
N PRO A 93 -15.83 -4.93 19.28
CA PRO A 93 -16.61 -5.18 18.06
C PRO A 93 -17.91 -4.36 18.03
N LEU A 94 -18.44 -4.20 16.82
CA LEU A 94 -19.71 -3.52 16.58
C LEU A 94 -20.85 -4.14 17.37
N SER A 95 -21.89 -3.34 17.69
CA SER A 95 -23.10 -3.81 18.33
C SER A 95 -23.76 -4.93 17.53
N ALA A 96 -23.72 -6.15 18.05
CA ALA A 96 -24.39 -7.29 17.43
C ALA A 96 -25.90 -7.08 17.29
N ARG A 97 -26.50 -6.33 18.24
CA ARG A 97 -27.92 -5.94 18.19
C ARG A 97 -28.22 -5.03 17.00
N TYR A 98 -27.38 -4.02 16.75
CA TYR A 98 -27.58 -3.09 15.63
C TYR A 98 -27.35 -3.79 14.28
N VAL A 99 -26.31 -4.61 14.17
CA VAL A 99 -26.07 -5.41 12.96
C VAL A 99 -27.23 -6.37 12.68
N ALA A 100 -27.77 -7.04 13.70
CA ALA A 100 -28.94 -7.90 13.55
C ALA A 100 -30.20 -7.10 13.14
N ALA A 101 -30.39 -5.90 13.71
CA ALA A 101 -31.51 -5.03 13.34
C ALA A 101 -31.40 -4.54 11.88
N LEU A 102 -30.22 -4.18 11.40
CA LEU A 102 -29.99 -3.86 9.98
C LEU A 102 -30.39 -5.03 9.08
N ARG A 103 -29.93 -6.25 9.37
CA ARG A 103 -30.29 -7.47 8.61
C ARG A 103 -31.79 -7.76 8.65
N LYS A 104 -32.44 -7.62 9.83
CA LYS A 104 -33.90 -7.82 9.97
C LYS A 104 -34.70 -6.83 9.10
N ASN A 105 -34.18 -5.62 8.90
CA ASN A 105 -34.77 -4.63 8.01
C ASN A 105 -34.39 -4.80 6.52
N GLY A 106 -33.91 -5.98 6.13
CA GLY A 106 -33.59 -6.33 4.75
C GLY A 106 -32.27 -5.79 4.23
N MET A 107 -31.37 -5.31 5.10
CA MET A 107 -30.08 -4.75 4.70
C MET A 107 -29.03 -5.87 4.54
N GLN A 108 -28.32 -5.85 3.43
CA GLN A 108 -27.17 -6.74 3.22
C GLN A 108 -25.92 -6.12 3.88
N VAL A 109 -25.61 -6.53 5.10
CA VAL A 109 -24.37 -6.08 5.78
C VAL A 109 -23.18 -6.83 5.19
N VAL A 110 -22.24 -6.11 4.62
CA VAL A 110 -21.06 -6.64 3.91
C VAL A 110 -19.74 -6.39 4.64
N GLY A 111 -19.73 -5.50 5.62
CA GLY A 111 -18.56 -5.20 6.43
C GLY A 111 -18.84 -4.16 7.51
N GLY A 112 -17.79 -3.67 8.15
CA GLY A 112 -17.88 -2.57 9.09
C GLY A 112 -16.58 -2.33 9.84
N SER A 113 -16.40 -1.11 10.33
CA SER A 113 -15.25 -0.64 11.09
C SER A 113 -15.64 -0.49 12.56
N ARG A 114 -14.92 -1.21 13.43
CA ARG A 114 -15.11 -1.08 14.89
C ARG A 114 -14.51 0.21 15.42
N TRP A 115 -13.41 0.69 14.85
CA TRP A 115 -12.76 1.94 15.30
C TRP A 115 -13.58 3.17 14.93
N ASN A 116 -14.22 3.16 13.75
CA ASN A 116 -15.09 4.24 13.28
C ASN A 116 -16.56 4.05 13.66
N ASN A 117 -16.92 2.92 14.26
CA ASN A 117 -18.29 2.54 14.61
C ASN A 117 -19.25 2.63 13.42
N THR A 118 -18.83 2.11 12.25
CA THR A 118 -19.60 2.13 11.01
C THR A 118 -19.90 0.71 10.51
N VAL A 119 -21.01 0.58 9.75
CA VAL A 119 -21.39 -0.64 9.05
C VAL A 119 -21.49 -0.35 7.57
N LEU A 120 -20.91 -1.21 6.75
CA LEU A 120 -21.06 -1.15 5.29
C LEU A 120 -22.23 -2.02 4.85
N VAL A 121 -23.18 -1.40 4.16
CA VAL A 121 -24.43 -2.03 3.68
C VAL A 121 -24.49 -1.98 2.17
N ALA A 122 -24.79 -3.12 1.52
CA ALA A 122 -25.05 -3.21 0.09
C ALA A 122 -26.54 -3.23 -0.23
N SER A 123 -26.96 -2.62 -1.34
CA SER A 123 -28.32 -2.61 -1.85
C SER A 123 -28.34 -2.62 -3.38
N ALA A 124 -29.41 -3.17 -3.96
CA ALA A 124 -29.69 -3.06 -5.39
C ALA A 124 -30.45 -1.75 -5.77
N THR A 125 -30.99 -1.04 -4.77
CA THR A 125 -31.81 0.16 -4.94
C THR A 125 -31.32 1.31 -4.04
N THR A 126 -31.73 2.53 -4.35
CA THR A 126 -31.35 3.73 -3.58
C THR A 126 -32.31 4.10 -2.46
N ASP A 127 -33.53 3.54 -2.41
CA ASP A 127 -34.52 3.78 -1.36
C ASP A 127 -34.09 3.32 0.03
N VAL A 128 -33.09 2.46 0.09
CA VAL A 128 -32.49 1.96 1.33
C VAL A 128 -31.98 3.06 2.25
N GLU A 129 -31.50 4.18 1.69
CA GLU A 129 -30.98 5.30 2.48
C GLU A 129 -32.04 5.88 3.44
N VAL A 130 -33.28 6.09 2.95
CA VAL A 130 -34.38 6.59 3.77
C VAL A 130 -34.70 5.62 4.91
N ARG A 131 -34.74 4.32 4.62
CA ARG A 131 -34.99 3.28 5.63
C ARG A 131 -33.87 3.20 6.67
N LEU A 132 -32.62 3.38 6.26
CA LEU A 132 -31.49 3.39 7.18
C LEU A 132 -31.55 4.59 8.12
N ARG A 133 -31.84 5.78 7.61
CA ARG A 133 -31.95 7.02 8.39
C ARG A 133 -33.11 6.99 9.41
N ALA A 134 -34.14 6.17 9.16
CA ALA A 134 -35.26 6.01 10.08
C ALA A 134 -34.92 5.13 11.31
N LEU A 135 -33.80 4.43 11.34
CA LEU A 135 -33.41 3.58 12.45
C LEU A 135 -32.83 4.43 13.60
N PRO A 136 -33.32 4.29 14.85
CA PRO A 136 -33.02 5.18 15.97
C PRO A 136 -31.55 5.11 16.45
N PHE A 137 -30.82 4.10 16.03
CA PHE A 137 -29.39 3.92 16.36
C PHE A 137 -28.45 4.34 15.22
N VAL A 138 -28.99 4.84 14.10
CA VAL A 138 -28.23 5.36 12.97
C VAL A 138 -28.12 6.88 13.13
N THR A 139 -26.89 7.39 13.14
CA THR A 139 -26.58 8.82 13.26
C THR A 139 -26.24 9.48 11.93
N GLY A 140 -25.88 8.67 10.92
CA GLY A 140 -25.57 9.16 9.60
C GLY A 140 -25.57 8.02 8.56
N VAL A 141 -25.81 8.39 7.32
CA VAL A 141 -25.74 7.48 6.16
C VAL A 141 -25.06 8.22 5.02
N LEU A 142 -24.05 7.62 4.44
CA LEU A 142 -23.31 8.15 3.30
C LEU A 142 -23.26 7.10 2.19
N LYS A 143 -23.70 7.45 0.98
CA LYS A 143 -23.46 6.60 -0.20
C LYS A 143 -21.99 6.65 -0.56
N VAL A 144 -21.30 5.51 -0.52
CA VAL A 144 -19.86 5.39 -0.76
C VAL A 144 -19.52 4.68 -2.08
N PHE A 145 -20.51 4.05 -2.71
CA PHE A 145 -20.33 3.36 -3.97
C PHE A 145 -21.62 3.28 -4.79
N ALA A 146 -21.49 3.42 -6.10
CA ALA A 146 -22.48 3.03 -7.09
C ALA A 146 -21.76 2.27 -8.21
N SER A 147 -22.16 1.02 -8.46
CA SER A 147 -21.50 0.23 -9.49
C SER A 147 -21.66 0.87 -10.88
N PRO A 148 -20.60 0.91 -11.71
CA PRO A 148 -20.71 1.25 -13.11
C PRO A 148 -21.54 0.20 -13.85
N ASP A 149 -21.97 0.49 -15.07
CA ASP A 149 -22.71 -0.47 -15.90
C ASP A 149 -21.79 -1.57 -16.44
N SER A 150 -20.52 -1.23 -16.66
CA SER A 150 -19.49 -2.16 -17.14
C SER A 150 -18.11 -1.83 -16.58
N ILE A 151 -17.24 -2.85 -16.53
CA ILE A 151 -15.86 -2.77 -16.10
C ILE A 151 -14.93 -3.40 -17.13
N ASN A 152 -13.66 -3.04 -17.08
CA ASN A 152 -12.60 -3.73 -17.82
C ASN A 152 -12.18 -4.99 -17.07
N THR A 153 -12.00 -6.10 -17.80
CA THR A 153 -11.45 -7.33 -17.21
C THR A 153 -9.97 -7.16 -16.91
N VAL A 154 -9.53 -7.76 -15.81
CA VAL A 154 -8.11 -7.91 -15.50
C VAL A 154 -7.55 -9.06 -16.34
N THR A 155 -6.46 -8.81 -17.07
CA THR A 155 -5.77 -9.87 -17.83
C THR A 155 -4.66 -10.46 -16.95
N PRO A 156 -4.66 -11.78 -16.69
CA PRO A 156 -3.61 -12.43 -15.96
C PRO A 156 -2.24 -12.32 -16.68
N TYR A 157 -1.19 -12.08 -15.90
CA TYR A 157 0.18 -12.15 -16.44
C TYR A 157 0.59 -13.60 -16.66
N THR A 158 1.16 -13.89 -17.84
CA THR A 158 1.82 -15.15 -18.09
C THR A 158 3.19 -15.15 -17.42
N MET A 159 3.51 -16.24 -16.70
CA MET A 159 4.81 -16.39 -16.07
C MET A 159 5.92 -16.48 -17.11
N VAL A 160 7.03 -15.80 -16.85
CA VAL A 160 8.25 -15.88 -17.66
C VAL A 160 9.43 -16.32 -16.79
N LYS A 161 10.46 -16.86 -17.42
CA LYS A 161 11.71 -17.16 -16.71
C LYS A 161 12.48 -15.85 -16.53
N ASP A 162 12.87 -15.56 -15.30
CA ASP A 162 13.79 -14.45 -15.03
C ASP A 162 15.17 -14.75 -15.60
N THR A 163 15.69 -13.84 -16.40
CA THR A 163 17.00 -13.94 -17.05
C THR A 163 18.02 -12.94 -16.49
N THR A 164 17.68 -12.29 -15.38
CA THR A 164 18.58 -11.33 -14.70
C THR A 164 19.91 -12.02 -14.35
N PRO A 165 21.05 -11.48 -14.77
CA PRO A 165 22.36 -12.03 -14.42
C PRO A 165 22.59 -11.97 -12.91
N ALA A 166 23.23 -12.99 -12.36
CA ALA A 166 23.77 -12.95 -11.01
C ALA A 166 24.92 -11.93 -10.93
N THR A 167 25.04 -11.23 -9.80
CA THR A 167 26.11 -10.28 -9.52
C THR A 167 27.08 -10.89 -8.50
N PRO A 168 28.15 -11.58 -8.92
CA PRO A 168 29.08 -12.23 -7.99
C PRO A 168 29.62 -11.24 -6.94
N GLY A 169 29.72 -11.68 -5.69
CA GLY A 169 30.18 -10.85 -4.57
C GLY A 169 29.15 -9.88 -4.00
N ASN A 170 27.95 -9.78 -4.59
CA ASN A 170 26.86 -8.95 -4.10
C ASN A 170 25.59 -9.78 -3.89
N VAL A 171 25.32 -10.22 -2.66
CA VAL A 171 24.18 -11.07 -2.31
C VAL A 171 22.82 -10.40 -2.64
N TYR A 172 22.76 -9.07 -2.58
CA TYR A 172 21.54 -8.28 -2.86
C TYR A 172 21.29 -8.09 -4.37
N GLY A 173 22.29 -8.37 -5.21
CA GLY A 173 22.19 -8.18 -6.65
C GLY A 173 21.74 -6.75 -7.01
N MET A 174 20.77 -6.65 -7.88
CA MET A 174 20.26 -5.35 -8.37
C MET A 174 19.49 -4.54 -7.32
N ALA A 175 19.05 -5.14 -6.21
CA ALA A 175 18.35 -4.43 -5.14
C ALA A 175 19.32 -3.70 -4.17
N ARG A 176 20.64 -3.93 -4.27
CA ARG A 176 21.61 -3.36 -3.33
C ARG A 176 21.49 -1.84 -3.19
N GLU A 177 21.43 -1.12 -4.30
CA GLU A 177 21.41 0.34 -4.28
C GLU A 177 20.25 0.94 -3.46
N GLN A 178 19.05 0.34 -3.55
CA GLN A 178 17.88 0.84 -2.81
C GLN A 178 17.95 0.50 -1.32
N ILE A 179 18.68 -0.55 -0.92
CA ILE A 179 18.93 -0.91 0.48
C ILE A 179 20.05 -0.05 1.06
N ASP A 180 21.16 0.13 0.31
CA ASP A 180 22.29 0.98 0.71
C ASP A 180 21.87 2.45 0.87
N GLN A 181 20.97 2.95 0.00
CA GLN A 181 20.47 4.33 0.08
C GLN A 181 19.81 4.62 1.44
N LEU A 182 19.26 3.61 2.09
CA LEU A 182 18.66 3.70 3.42
C LEU A 182 19.60 3.26 4.56
N GLY A 183 20.88 2.97 4.28
CA GLY A 183 21.81 2.42 5.27
C GLY A 183 21.39 1.05 5.78
N GLY A 184 20.73 0.24 4.94
CA GLY A 184 20.11 -1.03 5.32
C GLY A 184 21.08 -2.21 5.35
N VAL A 185 22.13 -2.22 4.50
CA VAL A 185 23.07 -3.33 4.41
C VAL A 185 23.77 -3.60 5.75
N PRO A 186 24.35 -2.61 6.46
CA PRO A 186 24.97 -2.86 7.77
C PRO A 186 23.97 -3.41 8.81
N LEU A 187 22.69 -3.00 8.74
CA LEU A 187 21.65 -3.51 9.63
C LEU A 187 21.38 -5.01 9.38
N HIS A 188 21.33 -5.41 8.10
CA HIS A 188 21.21 -6.81 7.71
C HIS A 188 22.45 -7.64 8.07
N GLU A 189 23.64 -7.08 7.94
CA GLU A 189 24.90 -7.73 8.33
C GLU A 189 25.01 -7.93 9.85
N ALA A 190 24.37 -7.03 10.62
CA ALA A 190 24.22 -7.19 12.07
C ALA A 190 23.14 -8.25 12.46
N GLY A 191 22.51 -8.92 11.49
CA GLY A 191 21.53 -9.99 11.70
C GLY A 191 20.07 -9.53 11.78
N PHE A 192 19.76 -8.25 11.56
CA PHE A 192 18.40 -7.73 11.63
C PHE A 192 17.77 -7.69 10.24
N ARG A 193 17.02 -8.75 9.88
CA ARG A 193 16.43 -8.98 8.55
C ARG A 193 14.92 -9.15 8.60
N GLY A 194 14.29 -8.79 9.73
CA GLY A 194 12.86 -8.84 9.96
C GLY A 194 12.37 -10.09 10.72
N GLN A 195 13.25 -10.92 11.27
CA GLN A 195 12.85 -12.12 12.03
C GLN A 195 11.91 -11.75 13.19
N GLY A 196 10.81 -12.53 13.32
CA GLY A 196 9.82 -12.34 14.37
C GLY A 196 8.82 -11.21 14.11
N MET A 197 9.12 -10.30 13.17
CA MET A 197 8.23 -9.21 12.80
C MET A 197 7.14 -9.68 11.82
N THR A 198 5.93 -9.15 11.97
CA THR A 198 4.83 -9.37 11.02
C THR A 198 4.49 -8.06 10.32
N ILE A 199 4.65 -8.06 9.00
CA ILE A 199 4.28 -6.95 8.12
C ILE A 199 2.96 -7.29 7.45
N ALA A 200 1.92 -6.49 7.68
CA ALA A 200 0.70 -6.56 6.89
C ALA A 200 0.84 -5.66 5.66
N ILE A 201 0.42 -6.16 4.50
CA ILE A 201 0.37 -5.39 3.26
C ILE A 201 -1.10 -5.20 2.91
N ILE A 202 -1.55 -3.94 2.82
CA ILE A 202 -2.90 -3.58 2.37
C ILE A 202 -2.77 -3.07 0.93
N ASP A 203 -3.37 -3.81 -0.04
CA ASP A 203 -3.20 -3.54 -1.47
C ASP A 203 -4.41 -4.04 -2.29
N GLY A 204 -4.38 -3.84 -3.61
CA GLY A 204 -5.46 -4.21 -4.52
C GLY A 204 -5.48 -5.69 -4.93
N GLY A 205 -4.38 -6.43 -4.74
CA GLY A 205 -4.29 -7.85 -5.12
C GLY A 205 -2.84 -8.30 -5.30
N TYR A 206 -2.65 -9.63 -5.38
CA TYR A 206 -1.33 -10.26 -5.32
C TYR A 206 -1.15 -11.31 -6.43
N MET A 207 -1.41 -10.93 -7.68
CA MET A 207 -1.37 -11.84 -8.83
C MET A 207 -0.05 -12.59 -8.93
N ASN A 208 -0.12 -13.91 -9.03
CA ASN A 208 0.99 -14.85 -9.20
C ASN A 208 2.06 -14.83 -8.09
N TYR A 209 1.84 -14.17 -6.93
CA TYR A 209 2.84 -14.14 -5.85
C TYR A 209 3.26 -15.55 -5.43
N ASP A 210 2.33 -16.51 -5.48
CA ASP A 210 2.50 -17.94 -5.15
C ASP A 210 3.29 -18.75 -6.21
N LYS A 211 3.54 -18.16 -7.39
CA LYS A 211 4.24 -18.79 -8.52
C LYS A 211 5.64 -18.24 -8.75
N ILE A 212 5.96 -17.06 -8.19
CA ILE A 212 7.26 -16.40 -8.42
C ILE A 212 8.34 -17.09 -7.59
N PRO A 213 9.40 -17.65 -8.21
CA PRO A 213 10.44 -18.41 -7.49
C PRO A 213 11.09 -17.62 -6.36
N ALA A 214 11.35 -16.31 -6.56
CA ALA A 214 11.93 -15.43 -5.56
C ALA A 214 11.02 -15.19 -4.34
N LEU A 215 9.73 -15.50 -4.43
CA LEU A 215 8.75 -15.40 -3.33
C LEU A 215 8.38 -16.76 -2.71
N LYS A 216 8.95 -17.88 -3.22
CA LYS A 216 8.57 -19.24 -2.80
C LYS A 216 8.74 -19.49 -1.29
N ASN A 217 9.75 -18.90 -0.68
CA ASN A 217 10.10 -19.13 0.73
C ASN A 217 9.56 -18.04 1.66
N VAL A 218 8.75 -17.11 1.14
CA VAL A 218 8.14 -16.04 1.95
C VAL A 218 7.15 -16.63 2.94
N ARG A 219 7.25 -16.22 4.19
CA ARG A 219 6.35 -16.69 5.28
C ARG A 219 5.05 -15.93 5.27
N ILE A 220 4.08 -16.35 4.46
CA ILE A 220 2.72 -15.82 4.48
C ILE A 220 1.99 -16.44 5.68
N VAL A 221 1.59 -15.61 6.65
CA VAL A 221 0.90 -16.04 7.88
C VAL A 221 -0.62 -15.89 7.79
N GLY A 222 -1.12 -15.31 6.73
CA GLY A 222 -2.56 -15.21 6.45
C GLY A 222 -2.84 -14.34 5.24
N GLU A 223 -4.05 -14.53 4.71
CA GLU A 223 -4.60 -13.78 3.59
C GLU A 223 -6.05 -13.43 3.89
N ARG A 224 -6.49 -12.23 3.51
CA ARG A 224 -7.90 -11.86 3.62
C ARG A 224 -8.30 -10.83 2.58
N ASP A 225 -9.45 -11.09 1.95
CA ASP A 225 -10.12 -10.19 1.01
C ASP A 225 -11.26 -9.45 1.72
N PHE A 226 -11.23 -8.12 1.69
CA PHE A 226 -12.27 -7.24 2.25
C PHE A 226 -13.17 -6.65 1.17
N VAL A 227 -12.85 -6.86 -0.11
CA VAL A 227 -13.63 -6.33 -1.24
C VAL A 227 -14.86 -7.19 -1.49
N TYR A 228 -16.02 -6.60 -1.39
CA TYR A 228 -17.29 -7.27 -1.64
C TYR A 228 -17.73 -7.04 -3.09
N PRO A 229 -18.38 -8.02 -3.73
CA PRO A 229 -18.73 -9.39 -3.29
C PRO A 229 -17.73 -10.48 -3.73
N TYR A 230 -16.53 -10.11 -4.12
CA TYR A 230 -15.62 -10.94 -4.89
C TYR A 230 -14.73 -11.78 -3.98
N ARG A 231 -14.84 -13.11 -4.11
CA ARG A 231 -14.05 -14.11 -3.37
C ARG A 231 -13.08 -14.84 -4.30
N ASP A 232 -12.48 -14.12 -5.24
CA ASP A 232 -11.45 -14.72 -6.08
C ASP A 232 -10.18 -14.97 -5.26
N ARG A 233 -9.35 -15.89 -5.73
CA ARG A 233 -8.03 -16.11 -5.12
C ARG A 233 -7.20 -14.86 -5.26
N MET A 234 -6.59 -14.38 -4.20
CA MET A 234 -5.78 -13.16 -4.18
C MET A 234 -4.63 -13.20 -5.19
N SER A 235 -4.09 -14.41 -5.48
CA SER A 235 -3.08 -14.66 -6.51
C SER A 235 -3.57 -14.53 -7.96
N GLN A 236 -4.86 -14.26 -8.19
CA GLN A 236 -5.45 -14.06 -9.52
C GLN A 236 -5.89 -12.61 -9.76
N LEU A 237 -5.80 -11.77 -8.74
CA LEU A 237 -6.24 -10.38 -8.76
C LEU A 237 -5.04 -9.45 -8.90
N LEU A 238 -5.25 -8.24 -9.32
CA LEU A 238 -4.28 -7.18 -9.54
C LEU A 238 -2.81 -7.51 -9.17
N SER A 239 -1.87 -6.98 -9.91
CA SER A 239 -0.44 -7.32 -9.77
C SER A 239 0.34 -6.40 -8.84
N HIS A 240 -0.26 -5.27 -8.43
CA HIS A 240 0.44 -4.21 -7.71
C HIS A 240 0.99 -4.69 -6.37
N GLY A 241 0.18 -5.36 -5.54
CA GLY A 241 0.62 -5.89 -4.26
C GLY A 241 1.71 -6.97 -4.35
N THR A 242 1.80 -7.70 -5.49
CA THR A 242 2.92 -8.62 -5.75
C THR A 242 4.24 -7.87 -5.90
N MET A 243 4.24 -6.77 -6.67
CA MET A 243 5.42 -5.91 -6.81
C MET A 243 5.81 -5.27 -5.48
N VAL A 244 4.83 -4.80 -4.72
CA VAL A 244 5.02 -4.25 -3.36
C VAL A 244 5.61 -5.29 -2.41
N LEU A 245 5.05 -6.51 -2.36
CA LEU A 245 5.57 -7.63 -1.56
C LEU A 245 7.03 -7.94 -1.95
N SER A 246 7.35 -7.93 -3.24
CA SER A 246 8.69 -8.24 -3.72
C SER A 246 9.75 -7.28 -3.20
N CYS A 247 9.43 -5.99 -3.00
CA CYS A 247 10.36 -5.00 -2.46
C CYS A 247 10.89 -5.39 -1.07
N MET A 248 10.08 -6.08 -0.29
CA MET A 248 10.40 -6.47 1.09
C MET A 248 10.85 -7.92 1.21
N ALA A 249 10.15 -8.82 0.55
CA ALA A 249 10.16 -10.25 0.85
C ALA A 249 10.96 -11.12 -0.12
N ALA A 250 11.15 -10.68 -1.36
CA ALA A 250 11.75 -11.52 -2.39
C ALA A 250 13.21 -11.87 -2.10
N VAL A 251 13.58 -13.13 -2.37
CA VAL A 251 14.96 -13.64 -2.24
C VAL A 251 15.33 -14.44 -3.47
N ASP A 252 16.26 -13.92 -4.24
CA ASP A 252 17.03 -14.61 -5.27
C ASP A 252 18.50 -14.16 -5.14
N SER A 253 19.25 -14.86 -4.30
CA SER A 253 20.61 -14.49 -3.91
C SER A 253 21.49 -14.19 -5.11
N PHE A 254 22.27 -13.12 -5.02
CA PHE A 254 23.11 -12.54 -6.06
C PHE A 254 22.36 -11.89 -7.24
N ARG A 255 21.01 -11.93 -7.26
CA ARG A 255 20.18 -11.21 -8.24
C ARG A 255 19.29 -10.17 -7.58
N TYR A 256 18.66 -10.55 -6.45
CA TYR A 256 17.74 -9.68 -5.72
C TYR A 256 17.50 -10.16 -4.30
N VAL A 257 17.58 -9.27 -3.32
CA VAL A 257 17.10 -9.52 -1.95
C VAL A 257 16.31 -8.30 -1.48
N GLY A 258 15.11 -8.52 -0.97
CA GLY A 258 14.23 -7.49 -0.43
C GLY A 258 14.70 -6.94 0.92
N THR A 259 13.99 -5.90 1.42
CA THR A 259 14.41 -5.15 2.62
C THR A 259 14.06 -5.82 3.95
N ALA A 260 13.16 -6.83 3.97
CA ALA A 260 12.84 -7.63 5.16
C ALA A 260 12.61 -9.11 4.79
N PRO A 261 13.64 -9.80 4.23
CA PRO A 261 13.47 -11.11 3.62
C PRO A 261 13.09 -12.22 4.61
N GLU A 262 13.23 -11.99 5.91
CA GLU A 262 12.96 -12.98 6.96
C GLU A 262 11.75 -12.62 7.84
N ALA A 263 11.01 -11.56 7.48
CA ALA A 263 9.75 -11.19 8.11
C ALA A 263 8.60 -12.17 7.76
N GLN A 264 7.53 -12.09 8.52
CA GLN A 264 6.25 -12.73 8.22
C GLN A 264 5.33 -11.74 7.53
N TYR A 265 4.53 -12.21 6.57
CA TYR A 265 3.66 -11.34 5.79
C TYR A 265 2.20 -11.73 5.91
N LEU A 266 1.34 -10.73 6.09
CA LEU A 266 -0.10 -10.83 6.05
C LEU A 266 -0.61 -10.07 4.82
N LEU A 267 -1.24 -10.76 3.87
CA LEU A 267 -1.71 -10.18 2.62
C LEU A 267 -3.19 -9.81 2.72
N LEU A 268 -3.49 -8.52 2.59
CA LEU A 268 -4.84 -7.97 2.77
C LEU A 268 -5.27 -7.21 1.53
N ARG A 269 -6.37 -7.66 0.90
CA ARG A 269 -6.93 -6.95 -0.24
C ARG A 269 -8.01 -5.99 0.22
N ALA A 270 -7.88 -4.70 -0.16
CA ALA A 270 -8.80 -3.65 0.21
C ALA A 270 -9.32 -2.83 -0.99
N GLU A 271 -8.83 -3.07 -2.21
CA GLU A 271 -9.13 -2.29 -3.41
C GLU A 271 -9.80 -3.12 -4.51
N TYR A 272 -10.75 -2.52 -5.21
CA TYR A 272 -11.36 -3.10 -6.40
C TYR A 272 -10.87 -2.36 -7.65
N GLY A 273 -9.77 -2.78 -8.22
CA GLY A 273 -9.07 -2.08 -9.29
C GLY A 273 -9.85 -1.60 -10.52
N PRO A 274 -11.02 -2.19 -10.89
CA PRO A 274 -11.84 -1.63 -11.97
C PRO A 274 -12.60 -0.35 -11.63
N THR A 275 -12.65 0.07 -10.37
CA THR A 275 -13.32 1.30 -9.91
C THR A 275 -12.48 1.98 -8.84
N GLU A 276 -12.57 3.30 -8.74
CA GLU A 276 -12.00 4.12 -7.67
C GLU A 276 -13.16 4.75 -6.88
N SER A 277 -13.40 4.31 -5.66
CA SER A 277 -14.59 4.71 -4.91
C SER A 277 -14.34 4.94 -3.43
N LEU A 278 -15.14 5.81 -2.83
CA LEU A 278 -15.05 6.14 -1.38
C LEU A 278 -15.25 4.91 -0.48
N MET A 279 -15.85 3.81 -0.99
CA MET A 279 -15.97 2.52 -0.30
C MET A 279 -14.60 1.92 0.05
N GLU A 280 -13.56 2.22 -0.71
CA GLU A 280 -12.23 1.65 -0.50
C GLU A 280 -11.58 2.13 0.82
N GLU A 281 -12.02 3.28 1.34
CA GLU A 281 -11.67 3.68 2.71
C GLU A 281 -12.27 2.73 3.76
N ASP A 282 -13.51 2.25 3.56
CA ASP A 282 -14.17 1.31 4.47
C ASP A 282 -13.49 -0.06 4.45
N THR A 283 -13.11 -0.56 3.27
CA THR A 283 -12.41 -1.84 3.12
C THR A 283 -10.98 -1.75 3.65
N TRP A 284 -10.30 -0.63 3.45
CA TRP A 284 -8.99 -0.35 4.03
C TRP A 284 -9.04 -0.30 5.56
N ALA A 285 -10.03 0.38 6.13
CA ALA A 285 -10.21 0.43 7.58
C ALA A 285 -10.43 -0.95 8.19
N GLN A 286 -11.25 -1.80 7.54
CA GLN A 286 -11.46 -3.19 7.94
C GLN A 286 -10.17 -4.02 7.87
N ALA A 287 -9.35 -3.80 6.83
CA ALA A 287 -8.06 -4.47 6.67
C ALA A 287 -7.07 -4.06 7.76
N ALA A 288 -6.96 -2.76 8.06
CA ALA A 288 -6.10 -2.23 9.13
C ALA A 288 -6.51 -2.75 10.51
N GLU A 289 -7.80 -2.77 10.82
CA GLU A 289 -8.34 -3.32 12.07
C GLU A 289 -8.14 -4.83 12.19
N TYR A 290 -8.19 -5.55 11.08
CA TYR A 290 -7.89 -6.98 11.06
C TYR A 290 -6.39 -7.21 11.31
N ALA A 291 -5.51 -6.46 10.64
CA ALA A 291 -4.07 -6.51 10.87
C ALA A 291 -3.73 -6.28 12.35
N ASP A 292 -4.39 -5.29 13.00
CA ASP A 292 -4.29 -5.06 14.43
C ASP A 292 -4.71 -6.30 15.25
N SER A 293 -5.89 -6.85 14.94
CA SER A 293 -6.47 -7.93 15.73
C SER A 293 -5.67 -9.23 15.69
N VAL A 294 -4.99 -9.52 14.58
CA VAL A 294 -4.14 -10.71 14.42
C VAL A 294 -2.70 -10.50 14.87
N GLY A 295 -2.30 -9.25 15.17
CA GLY A 295 -1.02 -8.93 15.77
C GLY A 295 0.08 -8.54 14.78
N ALA A 296 -0.24 -7.85 13.69
CA ALA A 296 0.77 -7.21 12.85
C ALA A 296 1.56 -6.16 13.64
N ASP A 297 2.85 -6.06 13.37
CA ASP A 297 3.73 -5.05 13.98
C ASP A 297 3.81 -3.80 13.09
N VAL A 298 3.95 -4.00 11.78
CA VAL A 298 4.05 -2.93 10.77
C VAL A 298 2.99 -3.15 9.71
N ILE A 299 2.43 -2.07 9.19
CA ILE A 299 1.55 -2.11 8.00
C ILE A 299 2.24 -1.33 6.89
N ASN A 300 2.32 -1.92 5.68
CA ASN A 300 2.58 -1.20 4.45
C ASN A 300 1.27 -0.93 3.72
N SER A 301 1.03 0.34 3.34
CA SER A 301 -0.06 0.71 2.45
C SER A 301 0.50 1.51 1.28
N SER A 302 0.48 0.89 0.10
CA SER A 302 0.91 1.55 -1.14
C SER A 302 -0.27 2.13 -1.92
N LEU A 303 -1.32 2.50 -1.20
CA LEU A 303 -2.60 3.03 -1.68
C LEU A 303 -2.77 4.49 -1.24
N GLY A 304 -3.60 5.23 -1.97
CA GLY A 304 -3.90 6.60 -1.58
C GLY A 304 -5.07 7.17 -2.39
N TYR A 305 -6.02 7.82 -1.70
CA TYR A 305 -7.31 8.22 -2.23
C TYR A 305 -7.48 9.74 -2.18
N ALA A 306 -7.81 10.36 -3.33
CA ALA A 306 -8.13 11.78 -3.40
C ALA A 306 -9.28 12.05 -4.38
N GLN A 307 -9.24 11.42 -5.55
CA GLN A 307 -10.23 11.58 -6.60
C GLN A 307 -10.94 10.25 -6.82
N PHE A 308 -12.26 10.27 -6.86
CA PHE A 308 -13.10 9.10 -7.07
C PHE A 308 -13.89 9.19 -8.37
N ASP A 309 -14.36 8.04 -8.87
CA ASP A 309 -15.23 7.96 -10.07
C ASP A 309 -16.50 8.81 -9.89
N ASP A 310 -17.09 8.83 -8.69
CA ASP A 310 -18.11 9.82 -8.29
C ASP A 310 -17.40 11.06 -7.72
N ALA A 311 -17.14 12.05 -8.56
CA ALA A 311 -16.42 13.27 -8.20
C ALA A 311 -17.06 14.03 -7.01
N THR A 312 -18.34 13.80 -6.70
CA THR A 312 -19.03 14.42 -5.57
C THR A 312 -18.54 13.87 -4.22
N THR A 313 -17.88 12.72 -4.24
CA THR A 313 -17.28 12.07 -3.04
C THR A 313 -15.77 12.30 -2.93
N SER A 314 -15.15 12.96 -3.94
CA SER A 314 -13.72 13.23 -3.96
C SER A 314 -13.30 14.18 -2.82
N HIS A 315 -12.11 13.92 -2.27
CA HIS A 315 -11.55 14.75 -1.21
C HIS A 315 -11.07 16.09 -1.74
N ARG A 316 -11.06 17.06 -0.85
CA ARG A 316 -10.49 18.39 -1.06
C ARG A 316 -9.27 18.56 -0.17
N TYR A 317 -8.40 19.51 -0.47
CA TYR A 317 -7.23 19.77 0.35
C TYR A 317 -7.56 20.04 1.83
N VAL A 318 -8.71 20.69 2.09
CA VAL A 318 -9.18 20.96 3.46
C VAL A 318 -9.45 19.69 4.27
N ASP A 319 -9.59 18.55 3.61
CA ASP A 319 -9.90 17.29 4.27
C ASP A 319 -8.62 16.53 4.71
N LEU A 320 -7.40 17.04 4.36
CA LEU A 320 -6.11 16.42 4.64
C LEU A 320 -5.51 16.83 6.01
N ASP A 321 -6.25 16.66 7.08
CA ASP A 321 -5.81 17.02 8.45
C ASP A 321 -5.51 15.80 9.35
N GLY A 322 -5.56 14.60 8.76
CA GLY A 322 -5.33 13.33 9.44
C GLY A 322 -6.53 12.79 10.22
N GLU A 323 -7.69 13.49 10.19
CA GLU A 323 -8.86 13.14 11.00
C GLU A 323 -10.17 13.11 10.20
N ARG A 324 -10.34 13.94 9.18
CA ARG A 324 -11.64 14.12 8.49
C ARG A 324 -12.01 12.95 7.59
N THR A 325 -11.06 12.42 6.83
CA THR A 325 -11.34 11.23 6.01
C THR A 325 -11.36 9.99 6.90
N LEU A 326 -12.23 9.03 6.59
CA LEU A 326 -12.34 7.81 7.40
C LEU A 326 -11.01 7.03 7.40
N ILE A 327 -10.33 7.00 6.28
CA ILE A 327 -9.05 6.32 6.15
C ILE A 327 -7.96 6.99 6.97
N SER A 328 -7.84 8.34 6.94
CA SER A 328 -6.81 9.06 7.70
C SER A 328 -7.07 9.01 9.20
N HIS A 329 -8.35 9.08 9.62
CA HIS A 329 -8.71 8.86 11.02
C HIS A 329 -8.29 7.46 11.49
N THR A 330 -8.61 6.43 10.71
CA THR A 330 -8.23 5.04 11.01
C THR A 330 -6.70 4.88 11.06
N ALA A 331 -5.98 5.47 10.10
CA ALA A 331 -4.52 5.44 10.05
C ALA A 331 -3.87 6.12 11.26
N SER A 332 -4.41 7.28 11.68
CA SER A 332 -3.95 8.02 12.87
C SER A 332 -4.16 7.25 14.18
N MET A 333 -5.03 6.24 14.20
CA MET A 333 -5.21 5.38 15.37
C MET A 333 -4.13 4.31 15.50
N LEU A 334 -3.46 3.90 14.41
CA LEU A 334 -2.60 2.71 14.39
C LEU A 334 -1.44 2.77 15.40
N ALA A 335 -0.76 3.90 15.50
CA ALA A 335 0.34 4.04 16.46
C ALA A 335 -0.14 3.94 17.92
N ARG A 336 -1.38 4.39 18.22
CA ARG A 336 -2.02 4.21 19.53
C ARG A 336 -2.40 2.76 19.81
N LYS A 337 -2.48 1.92 18.78
CA LYS A 337 -2.67 0.47 18.88
C LYS A 337 -1.35 -0.30 18.83
N GLY A 338 -0.23 0.41 18.74
CA GLY A 338 1.12 -0.16 18.77
C GLY A 338 1.62 -0.68 17.42
N ILE A 339 1.14 -0.10 16.33
CA ILE A 339 1.51 -0.48 14.95
C ILE A 339 2.15 0.71 14.25
N VAL A 340 3.25 0.49 13.54
CA VAL A 340 3.79 1.50 12.61
C VAL A 340 3.12 1.33 11.25
N LEU A 341 2.45 2.38 10.78
CA LEU A 341 2.00 2.48 9.39
C LEU A 341 3.08 3.17 8.55
N VAL A 342 3.50 2.51 7.48
CA VAL A 342 4.31 3.08 6.42
C VAL A 342 3.44 3.16 5.18
N CYS A 343 3.19 4.35 4.64
CA CYS A 343 2.30 4.56 3.51
C CYS A 343 2.92 5.45 2.44
N SER A 344 2.51 5.23 1.19
CA SER A 344 2.95 6.04 0.06
C SER A 344 2.39 7.46 0.13
N ALA A 345 3.19 8.46 -0.30
CA ALA A 345 2.75 9.86 -0.34
C ALA A 345 1.73 10.15 -1.45
N GLY A 346 1.65 9.29 -2.47
CA GLY A 346 0.89 9.50 -3.70
C GLY A 346 1.77 9.89 -4.88
N ASN A 347 1.21 9.82 -6.09
CA ASN A 347 1.94 10.01 -7.34
C ASN A 347 1.43 11.23 -8.14
N SER A 348 0.79 12.19 -7.47
CA SER A 348 0.13 13.34 -8.09
C SER A 348 1.03 14.58 -8.22
N GLY A 349 2.34 14.48 -8.01
CA GLY A 349 3.25 15.63 -8.06
C GLY A 349 3.23 16.42 -9.37
N ARG A 350 2.84 15.78 -10.48
CA ARG A 350 2.66 16.42 -11.81
C ARG A 350 1.21 16.81 -12.11
N ASP A 351 0.26 16.32 -11.31
CA ASP A 351 -1.16 16.54 -11.52
C ASP A 351 -1.61 17.86 -10.87
N PRO A 352 -2.79 18.39 -11.19
CA PRO A 352 -3.35 19.55 -10.51
C PRO A 352 -3.46 19.39 -8.99
N TRP A 353 -3.66 18.17 -8.49
CA TRP A 353 -3.74 17.86 -7.07
C TRP A 353 -2.44 18.12 -6.31
N LYS A 354 -1.30 17.67 -6.82
CA LYS A 354 0.08 17.82 -6.29
C LYS A 354 0.31 17.31 -4.88
N LYS A 355 -0.70 17.31 -4.04
CA LYS A 355 -0.62 17.04 -2.59
C LYS A 355 -0.57 15.53 -2.30
N ILE A 356 -0.10 15.23 -1.10
CA ILE A 356 -0.26 13.88 -0.54
C ILE A 356 -1.70 13.42 -0.64
N THR A 357 -1.90 12.11 -0.69
CA THR A 357 -3.23 11.51 -0.73
C THR A 357 -3.51 10.80 0.60
N PRO A 358 -4.73 10.88 1.17
CA PRO A 358 -5.12 10.04 2.30
C PRO A 358 -4.82 8.55 2.04
N PRO A 359 -4.22 7.80 3.02
CA PRO A 359 -3.97 8.19 4.40
C PRO A 359 -2.61 8.85 4.67
N GLY A 360 -1.90 9.36 3.65
CA GLY A 360 -0.58 9.97 3.81
C GLY A 360 -0.58 11.24 4.68
N ASP A 361 -1.73 11.89 4.85
CA ASP A 361 -1.91 13.03 5.74
C ASP A 361 -2.11 12.64 7.22
N ALA A 362 -2.24 11.35 7.53
CA ALA A 362 -2.50 10.87 8.89
C ALA A 362 -1.40 11.24 9.89
N ARG A 363 -1.76 11.22 11.17
CA ARG A 363 -0.85 11.50 12.29
C ARG A 363 -0.13 10.24 12.74
N ASP A 364 1.07 10.40 13.28
CA ASP A 364 1.86 9.27 13.83
C ASP A 364 2.02 8.11 12.83
N VAL A 365 2.30 8.42 11.55
CA VAL A 365 2.60 7.48 10.47
C VAL A 365 3.87 7.89 9.74
N LEU A 366 4.49 6.98 8.99
CA LEU A 366 5.59 7.29 8.07
C LEU A 366 5.06 7.38 6.64
N THR A 367 4.80 8.59 6.16
CA THR A 367 4.44 8.85 4.76
C THR A 367 5.71 8.96 3.94
N VAL A 368 5.83 8.15 2.89
CA VAL A 368 7.07 7.98 2.13
C VAL A 368 6.94 8.60 0.74
N GLY A 369 7.74 9.61 0.46
CA GLY A 369 7.93 10.18 -0.87
C GLY A 369 8.98 9.42 -1.68
N ALA A 370 9.07 9.71 -2.98
CA ALA A 370 9.92 8.97 -3.90
C ALA A 370 11.14 9.78 -4.35
N VAL A 371 12.32 9.18 -4.21
CA VAL A 371 13.57 9.68 -4.83
C VAL A 371 14.08 8.67 -5.87
N ASP A 372 15.01 9.16 -6.74
CA ASP A 372 15.77 8.35 -7.68
C ASP A 372 17.05 7.76 -7.05
N ALA A 373 17.93 7.14 -7.89
CA ALA A 373 19.21 6.59 -7.45
C ALA A 373 20.17 7.63 -6.86
N LYS A 374 20.03 8.89 -7.26
CA LYS A 374 20.89 10.00 -6.81
C LYS A 374 20.33 10.72 -5.58
N GLY A 375 19.20 10.26 -5.04
CA GLY A 375 18.49 10.91 -3.94
C GLY A 375 17.72 12.17 -4.36
N LEU A 376 17.49 12.38 -5.67
CA LEU A 376 16.72 13.51 -6.18
C LEU A 376 15.24 13.17 -6.15
N ASN A 377 14.41 14.15 -5.77
CA ASN A 377 12.95 13.98 -5.77
C ASN A 377 12.45 13.63 -7.17
N THR A 378 11.58 12.63 -7.27
CA THR A 378 10.91 12.28 -8.53
C THR A 378 9.74 13.22 -8.75
N ALA A 379 9.57 13.71 -9.96
CA ALA A 379 8.56 14.72 -10.26
C ALA A 379 7.09 14.22 -10.05
N PHE A 380 6.86 12.91 -9.98
CA PHE A 380 5.55 12.35 -9.69
C PHE A 380 5.23 12.29 -8.20
N SER A 381 6.26 12.32 -7.32
CA SER A 381 6.03 12.21 -5.88
C SER A 381 5.15 13.36 -5.37
N SER A 382 4.05 13.02 -4.71
CA SER A 382 3.17 13.99 -4.07
C SER A 382 3.89 14.72 -2.94
N ILE A 383 3.50 15.98 -2.69
CA ILE A 383 4.14 16.88 -1.73
C ILE A 383 3.15 17.34 -0.65
N GLY A 384 3.70 17.77 0.48
CA GLY A 384 2.95 18.41 1.55
C GLY A 384 2.69 19.91 1.32
N PRO A 385 2.40 20.65 2.38
CA PRO A 385 2.10 20.13 3.72
C PRO A 385 0.73 19.44 3.78
N SER A 386 0.41 18.80 4.93
CA SER A 386 -0.98 18.49 5.27
C SER A 386 -1.76 19.80 5.50
N GLN A 387 -3.08 19.72 5.52
CA GLN A 387 -3.94 20.93 5.68
C GLN A 387 -3.68 21.65 7.02
N ASP A 388 -3.37 20.92 8.08
CA ASP A 388 -3.04 21.44 9.39
C ASP A 388 -1.55 21.84 9.55
N GLY A 389 -0.81 21.94 8.44
CA GLY A 389 0.53 22.51 8.37
C GLY A 389 1.68 21.56 8.75
N ARG A 390 1.41 20.25 8.98
CA ARG A 390 2.48 19.29 9.25
C ARG A 390 3.34 19.04 8.01
N VAL A 391 4.63 18.88 8.25
CA VAL A 391 5.57 18.44 7.21
C VAL A 391 5.14 17.07 6.69
N LYS A 392 5.00 16.97 5.37
CA LYS A 392 4.75 15.74 4.62
C LYS A 392 5.44 15.83 3.24
N PRO A 393 5.89 14.70 2.64
CA PRO A 393 5.95 13.37 3.27
C PRO A 393 6.81 13.40 4.54
N ASP A 394 6.82 12.32 5.33
CA ASP A 394 7.72 12.26 6.49
C ASP A 394 9.15 11.95 6.06
N ILE A 395 9.35 10.97 5.19
CA ILE A 395 10.65 10.51 4.73
C ILE A 395 10.64 10.21 3.23
N MET A 396 11.84 10.00 2.67
CA MET A 396 12.03 9.63 1.28
C MET A 396 12.71 8.27 1.16
N ALA A 397 12.33 7.50 0.13
CA ALA A 397 13.00 6.28 -0.25
C ALA A 397 12.98 6.08 -1.78
N ARG A 398 13.68 5.07 -2.29
CA ARG A 398 13.75 4.75 -3.71
C ARG A 398 12.36 4.44 -4.28
N GLY A 399 11.82 5.32 -5.11
CA GLY A 399 10.58 5.13 -5.85
C GLY A 399 10.74 5.41 -7.36
N GLY A 400 11.83 6.09 -7.73
CA GLY A 400 12.24 6.25 -9.12
C GLY A 400 13.10 5.08 -9.57
N GLN A 401 12.65 4.29 -10.58
CA GLN A 401 13.32 3.08 -11.05
C GLN A 401 13.61 2.11 -9.89
N ALA A 402 12.68 1.96 -8.97
CA ALA A 402 12.78 0.99 -7.89
C ALA A 402 12.83 -0.43 -8.43
N ARG A 403 13.70 -1.28 -7.91
CA ARG A 403 13.81 -2.68 -8.31
C ARG A 403 12.69 -3.50 -7.69
N ILE A 404 12.05 -4.32 -8.51
CA ILE A 404 10.88 -5.16 -8.14
C ILE A 404 10.93 -6.49 -8.90
N PHE A 405 10.15 -7.49 -8.43
CA PHE A 405 9.65 -8.56 -9.28
C PHE A 405 8.23 -8.22 -9.73
N ASN A 406 7.99 -8.26 -11.02
CA ASN A 406 6.64 -8.09 -11.57
C ASN A 406 5.82 -9.38 -11.44
N ALA A 407 4.51 -9.31 -11.69
CA ALA A 407 3.64 -10.49 -11.59
C ALA A 407 3.86 -11.56 -12.69
N ALA A 408 4.70 -11.29 -13.66
CA ALA A 408 5.18 -12.32 -14.61
C ALA A 408 6.38 -13.11 -14.05
N GLY A 409 6.94 -12.71 -12.90
CA GLY A 409 8.09 -13.38 -12.27
C GLY A 409 9.44 -12.85 -12.75
N ALA A 410 9.49 -11.76 -13.48
CA ALA A 410 10.73 -11.15 -13.92
C ALA A 410 11.17 -10.02 -13.00
N ASN A 411 12.47 -9.94 -12.73
CA ASN A 411 13.10 -8.78 -12.12
C ASN A 411 13.03 -7.60 -13.08
N GLY A 412 12.69 -6.42 -12.58
CA GLY A 412 12.55 -5.21 -13.37
C GLY A 412 12.61 -3.96 -12.53
N THR A 413 12.13 -2.86 -13.09
CA THR A 413 12.00 -1.57 -12.41
C THR A 413 10.59 -1.04 -12.52
N ALA A 414 10.18 -0.28 -11.51
CA ALA A 414 8.92 0.44 -11.51
C ALA A 414 9.09 1.84 -10.90
N ASN A 415 8.16 2.75 -11.25
CA ASN A 415 8.11 4.10 -10.71
C ASN A 415 6.87 4.26 -9.85
N GLY A 416 7.02 4.84 -8.67
CA GLY A 416 5.91 5.14 -7.77
C GLY A 416 6.36 5.25 -6.31
N THR A 417 5.70 6.11 -5.54
CA THR A 417 5.79 6.12 -4.08
C THR A 417 5.31 4.79 -3.49
N SER A 418 4.50 4.04 -4.25
CA SER A 418 4.08 2.67 -3.94
C SER A 418 5.23 1.67 -3.78
N PHE A 419 6.42 1.96 -4.32
CA PHE A 419 7.62 1.14 -4.16
C PHE A 419 8.58 1.74 -3.13
N ALA A 420 8.60 3.06 -2.97
CA ALA A 420 9.34 3.73 -1.89
C ALA A 420 8.84 3.30 -0.50
N SER A 421 7.52 3.24 -0.32
CA SER A 421 6.88 2.82 0.92
C SER A 421 7.33 1.42 1.38
N PRO A 422 7.19 0.34 0.59
CA PRO A 422 7.59 -1.00 1.04
C PRO A 422 9.11 -1.12 1.25
N ILE A 423 9.95 -0.45 0.45
CA ILE A 423 11.40 -0.44 0.66
C ILE A 423 11.72 0.13 2.05
N ALA A 424 11.10 1.25 2.44
CA ALA A 424 11.24 1.81 3.78
C ALA A 424 10.57 0.92 4.85
N CYS A 425 9.40 0.35 4.57
CA CYS A 425 8.64 -0.49 5.50
C CYS A 425 9.43 -1.72 5.96
N GLY A 426 10.09 -2.42 5.03
CA GLY A 426 10.95 -3.56 5.40
C GLY A 426 12.09 -3.14 6.32
N MET A 427 12.72 -1.98 6.05
CA MET A 427 13.78 -1.44 6.92
C MET A 427 13.25 -1.02 8.30
N VAL A 428 12.02 -0.48 8.38
CA VAL A 428 11.33 -0.21 9.65
C VAL A 428 11.16 -1.49 10.47
N ALA A 429 10.76 -2.59 9.83
CA ALA A 429 10.62 -3.87 10.51
C ALA A 429 11.98 -4.40 11.03
N CYS A 430 13.06 -4.27 10.25
CA CYS A 430 14.41 -4.64 10.66
C CYS A 430 14.92 -3.79 11.83
N LEU A 431 14.69 -2.48 11.79
CA LEU A 431 15.04 -1.57 12.89
C LEU A 431 14.26 -1.91 14.16
N TRP A 432 12.97 -2.18 14.05
CA TRP A 432 12.17 -2.53 15.22
C TRP A 432 12.52 -3.89 15.81
N GLN A 433 12.91 -4.86 14.97
CA GLN A 433 13.54 -6.11 15.43
C GLN A 433 14.78 -5.84 16.28
N ALA A 434 15.61 -4.86 15.87
CA ALA A 434 16.83 -4.49 16.60
C ALA A 434 16.57 -3.68 17.88
N LEU A 435 15.41 -3.05 17.99
CA LEU A 435 15.00 -2.18 19.10
C LEU A 435 13.63 -2.61 19.67
N PRO A 436 13.50 -3.85 20.20
CA PRO A 436 12.21 -4.45 20.53
C PRO A 436 11.45 -3.74 21.67
N ASP A 437 12.14 -2.98 22.50
CA ASP A 437 11.57 -2.26 23.64
C ASP A 437 10.98 -0.90 23.26
N LYS A 438 11.20 -0.44 22.03
CA LYS A 438 10.66 0.83 21.56
C LYS A 438 9.19 0.70 21.16
N THR A 439 8.42 1.74 21.43
CA THR A 439 7.04 1.87 20.99
C THR A 439 6.96 2.23 19.50
N ALA A 440 5.80 2.04 18.87
CA ALA A 440 5.57 2.46 17.50
C ALA A 440 5.89 3.94 17.24
N LYS A 441 5.51 4.82 18.17
CA LYS A 441 5.80 6.27 18.07
C LYS A 441 7.30 6.57 18.18
N GLU A 442 8.00 5.89 19.06
CA GLU A 442 9.45 6.04 19.18
C GLU A 442 10.16 5.58 17.90
N ILE A 443 9.78 4.43 17.31
CA ILE A 443 10.33 3.97 16.04
C ILE A 443 10.10 5.00 14.92
N ILE A 444 8.90 5.56 14.80
CA ILE A 444 8.61 6.64 13.84
C ILE A 444 9.57 7.82 14.05
N SER A 445 9.69 8.28 15.30
CA SER A 445 10.58 9.40 15.64
C SER A 445 12.04 9.10 15.36
N ILE A 446 12.53 7.91 15.72
CA ILE A 446 13.92 7.47 15.50
C ILE A 446 14.23 7.44 13.99
N VAL A 447 13.30 6.95 13.16
CA VAL A 447 13.45 6.94 11.70
C VAL A 447 13.55 8.37 11.15
N GLN A 448 12.65 9.27 11.56
CA GLN A 448 12.67 10.68 11.13
C GLN A 448 13.98 11.36 11.57
N GLN A 449 14.43 11.17 12.81
CA GLN A 449 15.66 11.75 13.37
C GLN A 449 16.94 11.27 12.65
N SER A 450 16.91 10.08 12.05
CA SER A 450 18.05 9.54 11.30
C SER A 450 18.19 10.11 9.89
N ALA A 451 17.16 10.81 9.41
CA ALA A 451 17.09 11.32 8.05
C ALA A 451 18.02 12.53 7.83
N ASP A 452 18.51 12.67 6.60
CA ASP A 452 19.57 13.60 6.23
C ASP A 452 19.15 15.09 6.27
N ARG A 453 17.83 15.37 6.33
CA ARG A 453 17.25 16.73 6.42
C ARG A 453 16.50 16.99 7.73
N TYR A 454 16.70 16.19 8.74
CA TYR A 454 15.94 16.27 9.99
C TYR A 454 15.94 17.67 10.62
N GLN A 455 17.06 18.40 10.54
CA GLN A 455 17.19 19.75 11.09
C GLN A 455 16.52 20.85 10.25
N THR A 456 16.29 20.59 8.97
CA THR A 456 15.74 21.55 7.99
C THR A 456 14.74 20.84 7.05
N PRO A 457 13.65 20.31 7.60
CA PRO A 457 12.67 19.60 6.80
C PRO A 457 11.88 20.55 5.88
N ASP A 458 11.42 20.02 4.76
CA ASP A 458 10.57 20.74 3.81
C ASP A 458 9.38 19.89 3.34
N ASN A 459 8.49 20.47 2.55
CA ASN A 459 7.27 19.77 2.11
C ASN A 459 7.46 18.96 0.80
N ILE A 460 8.69 18.81 0.32
CA ILE A 460 9.05 18.00 -0.86
C ILE A 460 9.76 16.73 -0.41
N PHE A 461 10.77 16.88 0.45
CA PHE A 461 11.59 15.78 0.95
C PHE A 461 11.20 15.31 2.35
N GLY A 462 10.33 16.04 3.05
CA GLY A 462 10.07 15.77 4.45
C GLY A 462 11.33 15.96 5.30
N TYR A 463 11.58 15.02 6.19
CA TYR A 463 12.83 14.96 6.95
C TYR A 463 14.01 14.38 6.13
N GLY A 464 13.77 13.98 4.88
CA GLY A 464 14.80 13.48 3.97
C GLY A 464 14.89 11.95 3.91
N ILE A 465 16.04 11.44 3.46
CA ILE A 465 16.31 10.01 3.33
C ILE A 465 16.83 9.49 4.68
N PRO A 466 16.13 8.54 5.35
CA PRO A 466 16.57 7.98 6.61
C PRO A 466 17.78 7.07 6.43
N ASN A 467 18.63 6.99 7.48
CA ASN A 467 19.69 6.01 7.57
C ASN A 467 19.41 5.04 8.73
N PHE A 468 18.96 3.84 8.42
CA PHE A 468 18.52 2.86 9.42
C PHE A 468 19.65 2.31 10.28
N TRP A 469 20.88 2.25 9.78
CA TRP A 469 22.04 1.90 10.61
C TRP A 469 22.33 2.99 11.64
N LYS A 470 22.37 4.26 11.23
CA LYS A 470 22.51 5.40 12.14
C LYS A 470 21.36 5.46 13.15
N ALA A 471 20.12 5.19 12.71
CA ALA A 471 18.95 5.10 13.58
C ALA A 471 19.16 4.07 14.71
N TYR A 472 19.64 2.87 14.36
CA TYR A 472 19.96 1.83 15.32
C TYR A 472 21.08 2.25 16.27
N GLN A 473 22.19 2.78 15.75
CA GLN A 473 23.34 3.19 16.58
C GLN A 473 22.99 4.28 17.59
N ASN A 474 22.14 5.24 17.21
CA ASN A 474 21.77 6.37 18.07
C ASN A 474 20.69 6.02 19.11
N ALA A 475 19.91 4.97 18.88
CA ALA A 475 18.78 4.58 19.75
C ALA A 475 19.07 3.39 20.67
N ARG A 476 20.25 2.78 20.54
CA ARG A 476 20.77 1.64 21.30
C ARG A 476 21.09 1.98 22.76
#